data_c99c26c584a6f8469d088d3b6f05f1c3
#
_entry.id   c99c26c584a6f8469d088d3b6f05f1c3
#
_cell.length_a   1.000
_cell.length_b   1.000
_cell.length_c   1.000
_cell.angle_alpha   90.00
_cell.angle_beta   90.00
_cell.angle_gamma   90.00
#
_symmetry.space_group_name_H-M   'P 1'
#
loop_
_entity.id
_entity.type
_entity.pdbx_description
1 polymer ?
#
loop_
_entity_poly.entity_id
_entity_poly.type
_entity_poly.pdbx_seq_one_letter_code
_entity_poly.pdbx_strand_id
1 'polypeptide(L)' 'MHLYISFHTSAEAIATEKVAKLNNIKGKLVPLPRRISASCGMAYETDISSKTLIKNLLEANDIEWDEFIEI' A
#
# COMPACT_ATOMS: atom_id res chain seq x y z
N MET A 1 -15.00 -3.80 0.01
CA MET A 1 -13.85 -4.32 0.77
C MET A 1 -12.62 -3.50 0.45
N HIS A 2 -11.88 -3.12 1.48
CA HIS A 2 -10.67 -2.33 1.32
C HIS A 2 -9.42 -3.20 1.36
N LEU A 3 -8.42 -2.76 0.64
CA LEU A 3 -7.09 -3.34 0.70
C LEU A 3 -6.16 -2.36 1.40
N TYR A 4 -5.43 -2.85 2.40
CA TYR A 4 -4.39 -2.08 3.08
C TYR A 4 -3.05 -2.77 2.83
N ILE A 5 -2.05 -1.97 2.46
CA ILE A 5 -0.70 -2.48 2.27
C ILE A 5 0.16 -1.81 3.34
N SER A 6 0.73 -2.63 4.22
CA SER A 6 1.63 -2.12 5.24
C SER A 6 3.08 -2.20 4.76
N PHE A 7 3.94 -1.36 5.31
CA PHE A 7 5.32 -1.23 4.88
C PHE A 7 6.28 -1.25 6.07
N HIS A 8 7.54 -1.55 5.79
CA HIS A 8 8.59 -1.53 6.80
C HIS A 8 9.09 -0.12 7.07
N THR A 9 9.04 0.74 6.05
CA THR A 9 9.53 2.12 6.16
C THR A 9 8.55 3.10 5.54
N SER A 10 8.60 4.35 5.98
CA SER A 10 7.77 5.40 5.38
C SER A 10 8.20 5.72 3.94
N ALA A 11 9.46 5.49 3.60
CA ALA A 11 9.93 5.70 2.23
C ALA A 11 9.21 4.76 1.25
N GLU A 12 9.00 3.50 1.64
CA GLU A 12 8.27 2.54 0.83
C GLU A 12 6.81 2.96 0.64
N ALA A 13 6.19 3.45 1.71
CA ALA A 13 4.81 3.91 1.66
C ALA A 13 4.65 5.10 0.70
N ILE A 14 5.55 6.07 0.78
CA ILE A 14 5.53 7.25 -0.07
C ILE A 14 5.77 6.88 -1.54
N ALA A 15 6.72 5.97 -1.79
CA ALA A 15 7.00 5.49 -3.14
C ALA A 15 5.78 4.79 -3.73
N THR A 16 5.06 4.01 -2.93
CA THR A 16 3.85 3.32 -3.36
C THR A 16 2.76 4.32 -3.77
N GLU A 17 2.55 5.34 -2.95
CA GLU A 17 1.57 6.37 -3.27
C GLU A 17 1.89 7.03 -4.60
N LYS A 18 3.15 7.38 -4.83
CA LYS A 18 3.59 8.03 -6.05
C LYS A 18 3.36 7.16 -7.28
N VAL A 19 3.78 5.90 -7.22
CA VAL A 19 3.63 4.95 -8.32
C VAL A 19 2.16 4.69 -8.62
N ALA A 20 1.35 4.51 -7.58
CA ALA A 20 -0.08 4.28 -7.74
C ALA A 20 -0.76 5.47 -8.42
N LYS A 21 -0.42 6.68 -8.01
CA LYS A 21 -0.98 7.90 -8.60
C LYS A 21 -0.62 8.03 -10.06
N LEU A 22 0.63 7.72 -10.42
CA LEU A 22 1.08 7.76 -11.82
C LEU A 22 0.36 6.73 -12.69
N ASN A 23 -0.17 5.70 -12.10
CA ASN A 23 -0.88 4.63 -12.81
C ASN A 23 -2.40 4.70 -12.61
N ASN A 24 -2.91 5.85 -12.17
CA ASN A 24 -4.34 6.10 -12.01
C ASN A 24 -5.03 5.17 -11.02
N ILE A 25 -4.32 4.66 -10.04
CA ILE A 25 -4.91 3.87 -8.98
C ILE A 25 -5.44 4.84 -7.92
N LYS A 26 -6.70 4.71 -7.57
CA LYS A 26 -7.32 5.53 -6.53
C LYS A 26 -7.00 4.93 -5.17
N GLY A 27 -6.31 5.67 -4.36
CA GLY A 27 -5.94 5.25 -3.02
C GLY A 27 -5.27 6.39 -2.28
N LYS A 28 -4.91 6.13 -1.04
CA LYS A 28 -4.27 7.14 -0.20
C LYS A 28 -3.49 6.49 0.92
N LEU A 29 -2.51 7.22 1.44
CA LEU A 29 -1.82 6.81 2.67
C LEU A 29 -2.71 7.16 3.86
N VAL A 30 -2.83 6.21 4.78
CA VAL A 30 -3.64 6.38 5.99
C VAL A 30 -2.87 5.82 7.18
N PRO A 31 -3.19 6.28 8.40
CA PRO A 31 -2.66 5.63 9.60
C PRO A 31 -3.20 4.19 9.66
N LEU A 32 -2.38 3.26 10.09
CA LEU A 32 -2.81 1.88 10.22
C LEU A 32 -3.93 1.75 11.26
N PRO A 33 -4.94 0.90 10.96
CA PRO A 33 -5.92 0.54 11.98
C PRO A 33 -5.21 -0.10 13.18
N ARG A 34 -5.77 0.07 14.39
CA ARG A 34 -5.17 -0.45 15.62
C ARG A 34 -4.92 -1.95 15.60
N ARG A 35 -5.71 -2.69 14.81
CA ARG A 35 -5.58 -4.14 14.71
C ARG A 35 -4.40 -4.59 13.86
N ILE A 36 -3.78 -3.66 13.14
CA ILE A 36 -2.68 -3.94 12.25
C ILE A 36 -1.47 -3.20 12.78
N SER A 37 -0.39 -3.93 13.03
CA SER A 37 0.86 -3.29 13.44
C SER A 37 1.84 -3.32 12.28
N ALA A 38 2.56 -2.21 12.10
CA ALA A 38 3.63 -2.13 11.13
C ALA A 38 4.68 -1.15 11.62
N SER A 39 5.89 -1.33 11.16
CA SER A 39 7.03 -0.54 11.61
C SER A 39 6.88 0.94 11.32
N CYS A 40 6.27 1.31 10.20
CA CYS A 40 6.15 2.73 9.83
C CYS A 40 4.84 3.38 10.29
N GLY A 41 3.89 2.61 10.80
CA GLY A 41 2.60 3.13 11.28
C GLY A 41 1.67 3.63 10.19
N MET A 42 2.01 3.44 8.93
CA MET A 42 1.21 3.89 7.79
C MET A 42 0.89 2.75 6.85
N ALA A 43 -0.23 2.87 6.14
CA ALA A 43 -0.61 1.92 5.12
C ALA A 43 -1.13 2.67 3.89
N TYR A 44 -1.04 2.01 2.75
CA TYR A 44 -1.70 2.49 1.54
C TYR A 44 -3.06 1.81 1.45
N GLU A 45 -4.12 2.62 1.42
CA GLU A 45 -5.49 2.13 1.33
C GLU A 45 -5.99 2.27 -0.10
N THR A 46 -6.54 1.19 -0.64
CA THR A 46 -7.16 1.21 -1.96
C THR A 46 -8.30 0.21 -2.00
N ASP A 47 -9.00 0.12 -3.13
CA ASP A 47 -10.04 -0.89 -3.29
C ASP A 47 -9.43 -2.25 -3.59
N ILE A 48 -10.10 -3.32 -3.14
CA ILE A 48 -9.61 -4.68 -3.35
C ILE A 48 -9.46 -5.04 -4.83
N SER A 49 -10.24 -4.41 -5.70
CA SER A 49 -10.14 -4.65 -7.15
C SER A 49 -8.78 -4.24 -7.72
N SER A 50 -8.04 -3.40 -7.03
CA SER A 50 -6.70 -2.97 -7.48
C SER A 50 -5.58 -3.86 -6.98
N LYS A 51 -5.87 -4.93 -6.25
CA LYS A 51 -4.85 -5.76 -5.60
C LYS A 51 -3.78 -6.28 -6.56
N THR A 52 -4.21 -6.91 -7.64
CA THR A 52 -3.26 -7.49 -8.60
C THR A 52 -2.43 -6.41 -9.28
N LEU A 53 -3.06 -5.32 -9.68
CA LEU A 53 -2.38 -4.22 -10.35
C LEU A 53 -1.35 -3.57 -9.44
N ILE A 54 -1.73 -3.24 -8.21
CA ILE A 54 -0.80 -2.60 -7.29
C ILE A 54 0.36 -3.51 -6.90
N LYS A 55 0.09 -4.80 -6.73
CA LYS A 55 1.15 -5.77 -6.44
C LYS A 55 2.16 -5.83 -7.58
N ASN A 56 1.70 -5.88 -8.82
CA ASN A 56 2.57 -5.91 -9.97
C ASN A 56 3.41 -4.62 -10.08
N LEU A 57 2.80 -3.47 -9.78
CA LEU A 57 3.51 -2.20 -9.79
C LEU A 57 4.61 -2.13 -8.72
N LEU A 58 4.33 -2.63 -7.53
CA LEU A 58 5.34 -2.67 -6.46
C LEU A 58 6.51 -3.55 -6.87
N GLU A 59 6.24 -4.72 -7.43
CA GLU A 59 7.30 -5.61 -7.90
C GLU A 59 8.11 -4.99 -9.04
N ALA A 60 7.43 -4.36 -9.99
CA ALA A 60 8.09 -3.74 -11.15
C ALA A 60 8.99 -2.56 -10.76
N ASN A 61 8.69 -1.90 -9.64
CA ASN A 61 9.45 -0.74 -9.17
C ASN A 61 10.36 -1.07 -7.99
N ASP A 62 10.52 -2.35 -7.68
CA ASP A 62 11.37 -2.82 -6.58
C ASP A 62 10.98 -2.22 -5.23
N ILE A 63 9.69 -2.00 -5.00
CA ILE A 63 9.18 -1.49 -3.74
C ILE A 63 8.78 -2.67 -2.87
N GLU A 64 9.41 -2.79 -1.71
CA GLU A 64 9.07 -3.84 -0.76
C GLU A 64 7.86 -3.43 0.07
N TRP A 65 7.11 -4.41 0.55
CA TRP A 65 5.99 -4.20 1.45
C TRP A 65 6.03 -5.24 2.57
N ASP A 66 5.26 -4.99 3.62
CA ASP A 66 5.16 -5.92 4.74
C ASP A 66 4.01 -6.90 4.51
N GLU A 67 2.78 -6.39 4.49
CA GLU A 67 1.60 -7.24 4.32
C GLU A 67 0.55 -6.59 3.42
N PHE A 68 -0.23 -7.43 2.74
CA PHE A 68 -1.47 -7.06 2.08
C PHE A 68 -2.62 -7.54 2.96
N ILE A 69 -3.46 -6.62 3.39
CA ILE A 69 -4.53 -6.91 4.35
C ILE A 69 -5.86 -6.51 3.73
N GLU A 70 -6.78 -7.47 3.70
CA GLU A 70 -8.12 -7.24 3.14
C GLU A 70 -9.11 -7.12 4.30
N ILE A 71 -9.81 -5.99 4.36
CA ILE A 71 -10.79 -5.76 5.42
C ILE A 71 -12.11 -5.30 4.82
#